data_2cc03c3ba51db854a5a1e6f14facd726
#
_entry.id   2cc03c3ba51db854a5a1e6f14facd726
#
_cell.length_a   1.000
_cell.length_b   1.000
_cell.length_c   1.000
_cell.angle_alpha   90.00
_cell.angle_beta   90.00
_cell.angle_gamma   90.00
#
_symmetry.space_group_name_H-M   'P 1'
#
loop_
_entity.id
_entity.type
_entity.pdbx_description
1 polymer ?
#
loop_
_entity_poly.entity_id
_entity_poly.type
_entity_poly.pdbx_seq_one_letter_code
_entity_poly.pdbx_strand_id
1 'polypeptide(L)'
;WAAECVLGRGDRAMQFYDALCPYWQNDKIETRKAEPYSYCQFITGRDHKKFGEAHHPFMTGSGGWSYVAATRYMLGIRPEFDGLVIDPCIPGGWDGFTAVRRFRGAVYEIEVRNPAHVCKGVKALYLDGVRVERLPLLAPGTTGRVTAVLG
;
A
#
# COMPACT_ATOMS: atom_id res chain seq x y z
N TRP A 1 8.40 5.49 -3.91
CA TRP A 1 8.28 4.68 -2.70
C TRP A 1 7.94 3.20 -2.97
N ALA A 2 7.26 2.86 -4.09
CA ALA A 2 7.07 1.46 -4.50
C ALA A 2 8.41 0.72 -4.68
N ALA A 3 9.44 1.38 -5.22
CA ALA A 3 10.79 0.80 -5.34
C ALA A 3 11.40 0.46 -3.97
N GLU A 4 11.16 1.29 -2.94
CA GLU A 4 11.61 0.99 -1.58
C GLU A 4 10.92 -0.25 -1.02
N CYS A 5 9.63 -0.46 -1.34
CA CYS A 5 8.93 -1.69 -0.98
C CYS A 5 9.53 -2.93 -1.66
N VAL A 6 9.92 -2.83 -2.94
CA VAL A 6 10.61 -3.92 -3.65
C VAL A 6 11.92 -4.27 -2.98
N LEU A 7 12.67 -3.25 -2.51
CA LEU A 7 13.94 -3.41 -1.79
C LEU A 7 13.77 -3.83 -0.32
N GLY A 8 12.54 -4.01 0.20
CA GLY A 8 12.27 -4.40 1.57
C GLY A 8 12.46 -3.28 2.60
N ARG A 9 12.45 -2.02 2.18
CA ARG A 9 12.70 -0.85 3.02
C ARG A 9 11.38 -0.17 3.43
N GLY A 10 10.55 -0.85 4.23
CA GLY A 10 9.20 -0.42 4.58
C GLY A 10 9.14 0.93 5.29
N ASP A 11 10.03 1.19 6.25
CA ASP A 11 10.11 2.48 6.94
C ASP A 11 10.40 3.63 5.97
N ARG A 12 11.31 3.40 5.02
CA ARG A 12 11.64 4.39 4.00
C ARG A 12 10.50 4.62 3.02
N ALA A 13 9.81 3.55 2.64
CA ALA A 13 8.62 3.63 1.79
C ALA A 13 7.52 4.46 2.45
N MET A 14 7.31 4.31 3.76
CA MET A 14 6.34 5.09 4.54
C MET A 14 6.72 6.56 4.61
N GLN A 15 8.01 6.88 4.83
CA GLN A 15 8.49 8.26 4.80
C GLN A 15 8.18 8.96 3.46
N PHE A 16 8.37 8.26 2.34
CA PHE A 16 8.02 8.80 1.03
C PHE A 16 6.51 8.91 0.81
N TYR A 17 5.75 7.94 1.31
CA TYR A 17 4.28 8.02 1.26
C TYR A 17 3.77 9.25 2.01
N ASP A 18 4.22 9.46 3.25
CA ASP A 18 3.82 10.60 4.08
C ASP A 18 4.21 11.94 3.42
N ALA A 19 5.40 12.02 2.85
CA ALA A 19 5.86 13.21 2.14
C ALA A 19 5.01 13.56 0.91
N LEU A 20 4.40 12.56 0.26
CA LEU A 20 3.56 12.74 -0.93
C LEU A 20 2.07 12.82 -0.60
N CYS A 21 1.64 12.34 0.57
CA CYS A 21 0.24 12.27 0.95
C CYS A 21 -0.37 13.68 1.07
N PRO A 22 -1.41 14.02 0.32
CA PRO A 22 -2.01 15.36 0.35
C PRO A 22 -2.49 15.78 1.74
N TYR A 23 -3.01 14.84 2.52
CA TYR A 23 -3.53 15.09 3.87
C TYR A 23 -2.47 15.75 4.79
N TRP A 24 -1.24 15.24 4.76
CA TRP A 24 -0.15 15.76 5.59
C TRP A 24 0.42 17.11 5.13
N GLN A 25 -0.06 17.63 3.99
CA GLN A 25 0.34 18.93 3.46
C GLN A 25 -0.73 20.02 3.69
N ASN A 26 -1.76 19.72 4.49
CA ASN A 26 -2.88 20.62 4.71
C ASN A 26 -2.49 21.87 5.53
N ASP A 27 -1.49 21.77 6.41
CA ASP A 27 -0.90 22.90 7.14
C ASP A 27 -0.24 23.94 6.21
N LYS A 28 0.06 23.55 4.98
CA LYS A 28 0.71 24.38 3.96
C LYS A 28 -0.25 24.77 2.83
N ILE A 29 -1.55 24.81 3.09
CA ILE A 29 -2.57 25.00 2.05
C ILE A 29 -2.40 26.33 1.30
N GLU A 30 -2.00 27.39 1.98
CA GLU A 30 -1.77 28.71 1.38
C GLU A 30 -0.62 28.70 0.36
N THR A 31 0.35 27.82 0.56
CA THR A 31 1.46 27.62 -0.39
C THR A 31 1.09 26.60 -1.45
N ARG A 32 0.55 25.46 -1.02
CA ARG A 32 0.23 24.34 -1.89
C ARG A 32 -0.92 24.64 -2.85
N LYS A 33 -1.96 25.35 -2.39
CA LYS A 33 -3.13 25.75 -3.19
C LYS A 33 -3.87 24.59 -3.85
N ALA A 34 -3.95 23.46 -3.16
CA ALA A 34 -4.72 22.30 -3.58
C ALA A 34 -5.37 21.63 -2.37
N GLU A 35 -6.48 20.98 -2.60
CA GLU A 35 -7.28 20.33 -1.57
C GLU A 35 -6.50 19.22 -0.85
N PRO A 36 -6.75 18.97 0.47
CA PRO A 36 -5.97 18.04 1.29
C PRO A 36 -6.15 16.56 0.90
N TYR A 37 -7.08 16.27 0.03
CA TYR A 37 -7.36 14.92 -0.50
C TYR A 37 -6.99 14.76 -1.99
N SER A 38 -6.43 15.81 -2.60
CA SER A 38 -6.13 15.83 -4.03
C SER A 38 -4.65 15.69 -4.31
N TYR A 39 -4.28 14.67 -5.06
CA TYR A 39 -2.95 14.60 -5.67
C TYR A 39 -2.88 15.60 -6.83
N CYS A 40 -1.70 16.18 -7.04
CA CYS A 40 -1.42 17.09 -8.13
C CYS A 40 -0.49 16.44 -9.17
N GLN A 41 -0.47 16.99 -10.36
CA GLN A 41 0.39 16.51 -11.42
C GLN A 41 1.88 16.83 -11.12
N PHE A 42 2.14 18.05 -10.65
CA PHE A 42 3.47 18.45 -10.20
C PHE A 42 3.40 19.55 -9.13
N ILE A 43 4.52 19.76 -8.44
CA ILE A 43 4.73 20.83 -7.46
C ILE A 43 5.94 21.62 -7.93
N THR A 44 5.87 22.95 -7.91
CA THR A 44 6.95 23.83 -8.33
C THR A 44 8.16 23.68 -7.41
N GLY A 45 9.33 23.52 -8.04
CA GLY A 45 10.61 23.33 -7.35
C GLY A 45 11.18 24.61 -6.73
N ARG A 46 12.31 24.45 -6.04
CA ARG A 46 12.95 25.52 -5.23
C ARG A 46 13.30 26.77 -6.01
N ASP A 47 13.72 26.61 -7.26
CA ASP A 47 14.21 27.70 -8.08
C ASP A 47 13.09 28.53 -8.74
N HIS A 48 11.85 28.15 -8.47
CA HIS A 48 10.69 28.84 -9.01
C HIS A 48 10.08 29.80 -7.97
N LYS A 49 9.65 31.00 -8.43
CA LYS A 49 9.04 32.03 -7.57
C LYS A 49 7.79 31.58 -6.80
N LYS A 50 7.14 30.50 -7.26
CA LYS A 50 5.99 29.86 -6.63
C LYS A 50 6.36 28.50 -6.04
N PHE A 51 7.51 28.41 -5.39
CA PHE A 51 7.96 27.17 -4.76
C PHE A 51 6.90 26.57 -3.85
N GLY A 52 6.60 25.27 -4.03
CA GLY A 52 5.61 24.54 -3.27
C GLY A 52 4.18 24.62 -3.80
N GLU A 53 3.87 25.46 -4.80
CA GLU A 53 2.54 25.52 -5.40
C GLU A 53 2.26 24.24 -6.22
N ALA A 54 1.13 23.60 -5.94
CA ALA A 54 0.67 22.41 -6.67
C ALA A 54 -0.12 22.80 -7.91
N HIS A 55 0.04 22.03 -8.97
CA HIS A 55 -0.61 22.28 -10.25
C HIS A 55 -1.40 21.08 -10.73
N HIS A 56 -2.52 21.36 -11.39
CA HIS A 56 -3.43 20.39 -11.96
C HIS A 56 -3.89 19.32 -10.95
N PRO A 57 -4.49 19.74 -9.80
CA PRO A 57 -5.15 18.81 -8.90
C PRO A 57 -6.24 18.07 -9.67
N PHE A 58 -6.49 16.80 -9.34
CA PHE A 58 -7.42 15.89 -10.03
C PHE A 58 -7.05 15.48 -11.47
N MET A 59 -6.32 16.29 -12.22
CA MET A 59 -5.93 15.98 -13.60
C MET A 59 -4.59 15.25 -13.65
N THR A 60 -4.48 14.14 -12.91
CA THR A 60 -3.21 13.41 -12.74
C THR A 60 -3.43 11.93 -12.51
N GLY A 61 -2.51 11.11 -13.00
CA GLY A 61 -2.42 9.69 -12.65
C GLY A 61 -1.85 9.42 -11.26
N SER A 62 -1.35 10.44 -10.54
CA SER A 62 -0.63 10.26 -9.26
C SER A 62 -1.49 9.57 -8.18
N GLY A 63 -2.78 9.89 -8.09
CA GLY A 63 -3.71 9.24 -7.16
C GLY A 63 -3.85 7.74 -7.45
N GLY A 64 -4.07 7.37 -8.71
CA GLY A 64 -4.16 5.97 -9.15
C GLY A 64 -2.85 5.20 -8.91
N TRP A 65 -1.71 5.80 -9.24
CA TRP A 65 -0.41 5.21 -8.98
C TRP A 65 -0.11 5.08 -7.48
N SER A 66 -0.50 6.05 -6.65
CA SER A 66 -0.36 5.95 -5.19
C SER A 66 -1.23 4.83 -4.62
N TYR A 67 -2.46 4.66 -5.11
CA TYR A 67 -3.32 3.54 -4.74
C TYR A 67 -2.70 2.19 -5.12
N VAL A 68 -2.18 2.05 -6.33
CA VAL A 68 -1.50 0.83 -6.78
C VAL A 68 -0.26 0.55 -5.93
N ALA A 69 0.54 1.58 -5.66
CA ALA A 69 1.73 1.44 -4.84
C ALA A 69 1.39 1.03 -3.40
N ALA A 70 0.35 1.62 -2.79
CA ALA A 70 -0.11 1.25 -1.45
C ALA A 70 -0.63 -0.20 -1.42
N THR A 71 -1.52 -0.56 -2.31
CA THR A 71 -2.18 -1.87 -2.25
C THR A 71 -1.29 -3.01 -2.72
N ARG A 72 -0.53 -2.84 -3.81
CA ARG A 72 0.27 -3.91 -4.41
C ARG A 72 1.67 -4.03 -3.85
N TYR A 73 2.25 -2.95 -3.35
CA TYR A 73 3.65 -2.94 -2.88
C TYR A 73 3.78 -2.79 -1.37
N MET A 74 3.08 -1.84 -0.74
CA MET A 74 3.15 -1.68 0.72
C MET A 74 2.31 -2.74 1.43
N LEU A 75 1.02 -2.82 1.16
CA LEU A 75 0.17 -3.89 1.70
C LEU A 75 0.45 -5.24 1.04
N GLY A 76 1.07 -5.25 -0.13
CA GLY A 76 1.54 -6.44 -0.80
C GLY A 76 0.46 -7.42 -1.23
N ILE A 77 -0.79 -6.96 -1.41
CA ILE A 77 -1.91 -7.79 -1.82
C ILE A 77 -2.05 -7.72 -3.34
N ARG A 78 -1.44 -8.66 -4.05
CA ARG A 78 -1.37 -8.66 -5.52
C ARG A 78 -2.26 -9.74 -6.11
N PRO A 79 -3.26 -9.36 -6.94
CA PRO A 79 -3.95 -10.31 -7.81
C PRO A 79 -2.99 -10.86 -8.87
N GLU A 80 -2.95 -12.16 -8.99
CA GLU A 80 -2.22 -12.89 -10.03
C GLU A 80 -3.20 -13.76 -10.83
N PHE A 81 -2.70 -14.40 -11.89
CA PHE A 81 -3.57 -15.21 -12.76
C PHE A 81 -4.23 -16.37 -12.01
N ASP A 82 -3.50 -17.01 -11.12
CA ASP A 82 -3.86 -18.25 -10.42
C ASP A 82 -4.14 -18.07 -8.92
N GLY A 83 -4.27 -16.84 -8.42
CA GLY A 83 -4.57 -16.57 -7.02
C GLY A 83 -4.21 -15.17 -6.54
N LEU A 84 -3.95 -15.07 -5.25
CA LEU A 84 -3.41 -13.86 -4.63
C LEU A 84 -1.99 -14.11 -4.11
N VAL A 85 -1.12 -13.15 -4.30
CA VAL A 85 0.18 -13.08 -3.60
C VAL A 85 0.04 -12.13 -2.41
N ILE A 86 0.50 -12.57 -1.25
CA ILE A 86 0.62 -11.75 -0.04
C ILE A 86 2.11 -11.57 0.24
N ASP A 87 2.62 -10.37 -0.04
CA ASP A 87 4.03 -10.01 0.12
C ASP A 87 4.16 -8.55 0.60
N PRO A 88 3.70 -8.26 1.83
CA PRO A 88 3.71 -6.91 2.36
C PRO A 88 5.12 -6.39 2.60
N CYS A 89 5.28 -5.06 2.44
CA CYS A 89 6.43 -4.32 2.87
C CYS A 89 5.96 -3.11 3.67
N ILE A 90 5.84 -3.31 4.97
CA ILE A 90 5.28 -2.34 5.93
C ILE A 90 6.38 -1.78 6.83
N PRO A 91 6.14 -0.66 7.55
CA PRO A 91 7.03 -0.21 8.60
C PRO A 91 7.27 -1.29 9.66
N GLY A 92 8.53 -1.42 10.10
CA GLY A 92 8.88 -2.39 11.14
C GLY A 92 8.16 -2.16 12.48
N GLY A 93 7.74 -0.92 12.75
CA GLY A 93 6.95 -0.58 13.93
C GLY A 93 5.47 -0.97 13.88
N TRP A 94 4.97 -1.51 12.76
CA TRP A 94 3.59 -2.00 12.68
C TRP A 94 3.51 -3.45 13.17
N ASP A 95 2.56 -3.73 14.06
CA ASP A 95 2.26 -5.09 14.52
C ASP A 95 1.61 -5.96 13.44
N GLY A 96 1.09 -5.32 12.39
CA GLY A 96 0.41 -5.94 11.25
C GLY A 96 -0.74 -5.07 10.75
N PHE A 97 -1.62 -5.67 9.99
CA PHE A 97 -2.85 -5.00 9.51
C PHE A 97 -3.90 -6.05 9.10
N THR A 98 -5.13 -5.60 8.90
CA THR A 98 -6.20 -6.40 8.30
C THR A 98 -6.67 -5.77 7.00
N ALA A 99 -7.11 -6.60 6.06
CA ALA A 99 -7.66 -6.16 4.78
C ALA A 99 -8.71 -7.15 4.27
N VAL A 100 -9.66 -6.64 3.50
CA VAL A 100 -10.61 -7.46 2.75
C VAL A 100 -10.38 -7.25 1.27
N ARG A 101 -10.10 -8.33 0.56
CA ARG A 101 -9.93 -8.31 -0.89
C ARG A 101 -11.00 -9.12 -1.58
N ARG A 102 -11.77 -8.47 -2.43
CA ARG A 102 -12.66 -9.18 -3.38
C ARG A 102 -11.91 -9.43 -4.67
N PHE A 103 -11.89 -10.69 -5.09
CA PHE A 103 -11.19 -11.09 -6.30
C PHE A 103 -11.90 -12.24 -6.99
N ARG A 104 -12.25 -12.09 -8.25
CA ARG A 104 -12.94 -13.08 -9.10
C ARG A 104 -14.18 -13.69 -8.43
N GLY A 105 -14.99 -12.87 -7.77
CA GLY A 105 -16.23 -13.29 -7.13
C GLY A 105 -16.09 -13.92 -5.75
N ALA A 106 -14.88 -14.14 -5.27
CA ALA A 106 -14.58 -14.58 -3.91
C ALA A 106 -14.13 -13.42 -3.01
N VAL A 107 -14.20 -13.64 -1.70
CA VAL A 107 -13.74 -12.71 -0.67
C VAL A 107 -12.57 -13.32 0.09
N TYR A 108 -11.50 -12.57 0.26
CA TYR A 108 -10.34 -12.93 1.08
C TYR A 108 -10.30 -11.96 2.27
N GLU A 109 -10.51 -12.49 3.47
CA GLU A 109 -10.32 -11.78 4.74
C GLU A 109 -8.87 -12.01 5.19
N ILE A 110 -8.06 -10.96 5.09
CA ILE A 110 -6.61 -11.07 5.24
C ILE A 110 -6.20 -10.43 6.55
N GLU A 111 -5.47 -11.17 7.38
CA GLU A 111 -4.77 -10.71 8.55
C GLU A 111 -3.27 -10.89 8.34
N VAL A 112 -2.51 -9.81 8.42
CA VAL A 112 -1.05 -9.83 8.43
C VAL A 112 -0.59 -9.55 9.85
N ARG A 113 0.29 -10.41 10.38
CA ARG A 113 0.89 -10.30 11.72
C ARG A 113 2.39 -10.11 11.57
N ASN A 114 2.95 -9.17 12.33
CA ASN A 114 4.38 -8.86 12.30
C ASN A 114 5.04 -8.96 13.68
N PRO A 115 5.05 -10.14 14.31
CA PRO A 115 5.63 -10.32 15.65
C PRO A 115 7.16 -10.13 15.68
N ALA A 116 7.81 -10.21 14.53
CA ALA A 116 9.26 -10.02 14.42
C ALA A 116 9.66 -8.57 14.12
N HIS A 117 8.68 -7.67 13.96
CA HIS A 117 8.91 -6.25 13.63
C HIS A 117 9.85 -6.05 12.43
N VAL A 118 9.68 -6.87 11.40
CA VAL A 118 10.41 -6.76 10.13
C VAL A 118 9.62 -5.94 9.10
N CYS A 119 10.32 -5.32 8.16
CA CYS A 119 9.64 -4.59 7.09
C CYS A 119 9.06 -5.51 6.02
N LYS A 120 9.66 -6.68 5.78
CA LYS A 120 9.30 -7.59 4.68
C LYS A 120 9.68 -9.02 5.01
N GLY A 121 9.00 -9.96 4.33
CA GLY A 121 9.25 -11.39 4.41
C GLY A 121 8.10 -12.14 5.06
N VAL A 122 7.39 -12.95 4.28
CA VAL A 122 6.33 -13.83 4.78
C VAL A 122 6.95 -15.16 5.16
N LYS A 123 7.00 -15.44 6.46
CA LYS A 123 7.52 -16.67 7.04
C LYS A 123 6.50 -17.82 6.99
N ALA A 124 5.22 -17.49 7.12
CA ALA A 124 4.15 -18.47 7.09
C ALA A 124 2.87 -17.84 6.51
N LEU A 125 2.16 -18.63 5.71
CA LEU A 125 0.88 -18.26 5.10
C LEU A 125 -0.15 -19.36 5.39
N TYR A 126 -1.35 -18.97 5.78
CA TYR A 126 -2.45 -19.88 6.09
C TYR A 126 -3.71 -19.46 5.35
N LEU A 127 -4.47 -20.44 4.88
CA LEU A 127 -5.83 -20.30 4.37
C LEU A 127 -6.75 -21.18 5.21
N ASP A 128 -7.75 -20.59 5.85
CA ASP A 128 -8.71 -21.24 6.75
C ASP A 128 -8.02 -22.10 7.84
N GLY A 129 -6.88 -21.61 8.34
CA GLY A 129 -6.07 -22.26 9.37
C GLY A 129 -5.10 -23.34 8.83
N VAL A 130 -5.17 -23.68 7.55
CA VAL A 130 -4.25 -24.66 6.92
C VAL A 130 -3.07 -23.91 6.31
N ARG A 131 -1.85 -24.38 6.59
CA ARG A 131 -0.63 -23.79 6.03
C ARG A 131 -0.57 -24.04 4.52
N VAL A 132 -0.30 -23.00 3.75
CA VAL A 132 -0.18 -23.02 2.30
C VAL A 132 1.09 -22.30 1.83
N GLU A 133 1.60 -22.64 0.67
CA GLU A 133 2.71 -21.90 0.05
C GLU A 133 2.19 -20.73 -0.81
N ARG A 134 0.99 -20.87 -1.35
CA ARG A 134 0.33 -19.89 -2.21
C ARG A 134 -1.17 -19.86 -1.93
N LEU A 135 -1.80 -18.71 -2.11
CA LEU A 135 -3.25 -18.60 -2.07
C LEU A 135 -3.84 -18.96 -3.44
N PRO A 136 -4.66 -20.01 -3.51
CA PRO A 136 -5.33 -20.37 -4.76
C PRO A 136 -6.47 -19.40 -5.09
N LEU A 137 -6.99 -19.51 -6.30
CA LEU A 137 -8.28 -18.94 -6.63
C LEU A 137 -9.37 -19.67 -5.84
N LEU A 138 -10.11 -18.92 -5.05
CA LEU A 138 -11.30 -19.44 -4.39
C LEU A 138 -12.50 -19.46 -5.35
N ALA A 139 -13.43 -20.36 -5.12
CA ALA A 139 -14.67 -20.42 -5.89
C ALA A 139 -15.50 -19.14 -5.72
N PRO A 140 -16.14 -18.62 -6.77
CA PRO A 140 -17.02 -17.46 -6.67
C PRO A 140 -18.10 -17.69 -5.59
N GLY A 141 -18.41 -16.64 -4.84
CA GLY A 141 -19.36 -16.67 -3.73
C GLY A 141 -18.81 -17.20 -2.40
N THR A 142 -17.54 -17.65 -2.37
CA THR A 142 -16.92 -18.14 -1.12
C THR A 142 -16.10 -17.05 -0.43
N THR A 143 -15.87 -17.26 0.87
CA THR A 143 -14.97 -16.42 1.68
C THR A 143 -13.87 -17.30 2.27
N GLY A 144 -12.62 -16.89 2.12
CA GLY A 144 -11.47 -17.56 2.75
C GLY A 144 -10.78 -16.61 3.74
N ARG A 145 -10.38 -17.15 4.89
CA ARG A 145 -9.61 -16.42 5.92
C ARG A 145 -8.13 -16.66 5.72
N VAL A 146 -7.42 -15.60 5.48
CA VAL A 146 -5.98 -15.62 5.21
C VAL A 146 -5.23 -15.06 6.41
N THR A 147 -4.22 -15.77 6.90
CA THR A 147 -3.28 -15.26 7.89
C THR A 147 -1.87 -15.33 7.32
N ALA A 148 -1.18 -14.20 7.25
CA ALA A 148 0.22 -14.11 6.87
C ALA A 148 1.05 -13.64 8.07
N VAL A 149 2.13 -14.36 8.37
CA VAL A 149 3.04 -14.04 9.48
C VAL A 149 4.38 -13.61 8.88
N LEU A 150 4.82 -12.40 9.24
CA LEU A 150 6.12 -11.87 8.85
C LEU A 150 7.23 -12.37 9.81
N GLY A 151 8.46 -12.52 9.26
CA GLY A 151 9.62 -12.94 10.07
C GLY A 151 10.83 -13.37 9.25
#